data_e0037a589a88394dda0d8145ca30da00
#
_entry.id   e0037a589a88394dda0d8145ca30da00
#
_cell.length_a   1.000
_cell.length_b   1.000
_cell.length_c   1.000
_cell.angle_alpha   90.00
_cell.angle_beta   90.00
_cell.angle_gamma   90.00
#
_symmetry.space_group_name_H-M   'P 1'
#
loop_
_entity.id
_entity.type
_entity.pdbx_description
1 polymer ?
#
loop_
_entity_poly.entity_id
_entity_poly.type
_entity_poly.pdbx_seq_one_letter_code
_entity_poly.pdbx_strand_id
1 'polypeptide(L)'
;MIVQVKRPPSNVKKAFMTRDIALDGTYLILLPCSDSLGVSSRIEDAALRRTLRETGRALKPHGMGIVMRAAATDADMDMLKAELDALMQRWQSLQSAQAHGSAPRLLWDGEDMLTQLLREEGGRLDNVITNAPELLPQDFPCPVRTAEHPFMHAVDHKLEKSRRRTVLLKSGASLVIDRCEAMTVIDVNSAMAPGGKGISQTAERVNLEAAAEIARLLRLLGIGGMVLIDFIDLDSDEARSRLLDVMREHLRQDPVKAEVIDITPLGIMELTRRRAQSPLSELPDIPCPHCCGTGCLDTPEEETPDA
;
A
#
# COMPACT_ATOMS: atom_id res chain seq x y z
N MET A 1 23.25 -20.42 -6.88
CA MET A 1 22.96 -18.97 -7.04
C MET A 1 21.68 -18.67 -6.27
N ILE A 2 21.69 -17.66 -5.37
CA ILE A 2 20.51 -17.20 -4.65
C ILE A 2 19.79 -16.16 -5.51
N VAL A 3 18.47 -16.23 -5.55
CA VAL A 3 17.59 -15.26 -6.19
C VAL A 3 16.44 -14.90 -5.22
N GLN A 4 15.99 -13.66 -5.27
CA GLN A 4 14.86 -13.18 -4.48
C GLN A 4 13.67 -12.90 -5.41
N VAL A 5 12.48 -13.33 -5.01
CA VAL A 5 11.24 -13.00 -5.71
C VAL A 5 10.84 -11.58 -5.33
N LYS A 6 10.87 -10.67 -6.29
CA LYS A 6 10.44 -9.26 -6.13
C LYS A 6 8.95 -9.08 -6.39
N ARG A 7 8.39 -9.91 -7.23
CA ARG A 7 6.97 -9.90 -7.57
C ARG A 7 6.51 -11.34 -7.82
N PRO A 8 5.49 -11.82 -7.10
CA PRO A 8 4.91 -13.12 -7.37
C PRO A 8 4.31 -13.19 -8.78
N PRO A 9 4.06 -14.38 -9.32
CA PRO A 9 3.33 -14.52 -10.56
C PRO A 9 1.90 -14.04 -10.42
N SER A 10 1.33 -13.51 -11.47
CA SER A 10 -0.08 -13.16 -11.59
C SER A 10 -0.69 -13.87 -12.80
N ASN A 11 -2.00 -13.79 -12.99
CA ASN A 11 -2.67 -14.40 -14.14
C ASN A 11 -2.10 -13.95 -15.49
N VAL A 12 -1.47 -12.77 -15.55
CA VAL A 12 -0.95 -12.15 -16.78
C VAL A 12 0.58 -12.15 -16.85
N LYS A 13 1.30 -12.14 -15.71
CA LYS A 13 2.75 -11.95 -15.66
C LYS A 13 3.43 -13.03 -14.82
N LYS A 14 4.55 -13.55 -15.35
CA LYS A 14 5.43 -14.46 -14.59
C LYS A 14 6.05 -13.78 -13.38
N ALA A 15 6.53 -14.58 -12.42
CA ALA A 15 7.30 -14.08 -11.28
C ALA A 15 8.51 -13.27 -11.75
N PHE A 16 8.77 -12.16 -11.07
CA PHE A 16 9.98 -11.37 -11.29
C PHE A 16 10.99 -11.66 -10.18
N MET A 17 12.15 -12.14 -10.56
CA MET A 17 13.24 -12.50 -9.65
C MET A 17 14.44 -11.60 -9.87
N THR A 18 15.20 -11.35 -8.82
CA THR A 18 16.44 -10.55 -8.85
C THR A 18 17.58 -11.28 -8.14
N ARG A 19 18.80 -10.93 -8.49
CA ARG A 19 20.01 -11.31 -7.76
C ARG A 19 20.41 -10.24 -6.73
N ASP A 20 19.83 -9.07 -6.82
CA ASP A 20 20.02 -7.99 -5.84
C ASP A 20 19.19 -8.30 -4.60
N ILE A 21 19.78 -9.10 -3.72
CA ILE A 21 19.13 -9.52 -2.49
C ILE A 21 19.02 -8.33 -1.55
N ALA A 22 17.85 -8.15 -0.96
CA ALA A 22 17.58 -7.17 0.08
C ALA A 22 16.98 -7.89 1.29
N LEU A 23 17.63 -7.78 2.43
CA LEU A 23 17.15 -8.29 3.70
C LEU A 23 16.61 -7.12 4.51
N ASP A 24 15.30 -7.09 4.69
CA ASP A 24 14.60 -6.00 5.36
C ASP A 24 14.69 -6.13 6.88
N GLY A 25 15.16 -5.06 7.54
CA GLY A 25 15.09 -4.84 8.96
C GLY A 25 14.10 -3.73 9.32
N THR A 26 13.99 -3.40 10.60
CA THR A 26 13.18 -2.28 11.11
C THR A 26 13.82 -0.95 10.75
N TYR A 27 15.09 -0.80 11.03
CA TYR A 27 15.86 0.43 10.92
C TYR A 27 16.69 0.50 9.66
N LEU A 28 17.14 -0.63 9.15
CA LEU A 28 17.96 -0.70 7.95
C LEU A 28 17.63 -1.90 7.05
N ILE A 29 18.02 -1.79 5.79
CA ILE A 29 17.98 -2.89 4.82
C ILE A 29 19.41 -3.27 4.52
N LEU A 30 19.76 -4.56 4.64
CA LEU A 30 21.04 -5.08 4.23
C LEU A 30 21.00 -5.49 2.75
N LEU A 31 21.99 -5.06 1.98
CA LEU A 31 22.15 -5.38 0.56
C LEU A 31 23.43 -6.19 0.34
N PRO A 32 23.41 -7.52 0.53
CA PRO A 32 24.62 -8.33 0.53
C PRO A 32 25.35 -8.40 -0.82
N CYS A 33 24.62 -8.12 -1.91
CA CYS A 33 25.13 -8.22 -3.29
C CYS A 33 25.40 -6.84 -3.92
N SER A 34 25.41 -5.77 -3.12
CA SER A 34 25.63 -4.39 -3.57
C SER A 34 26.54 -3.68 -2.58
N ASP A 35 27.30 -2.69 -3.02
CA ASP A 35 28.13 -1.82 -2.13
C ASP A 35 27.50 -0.44 -1.90
N SER A 36 26.19 -0.30 -2.15
CA SER A 36 25.47 0.97 -2.10
C SER A 36 25.16 1.41 -0.66
N LEU A 37 25.11 2.73 -0.46
CA LEU A 37 24.64 3.35 0.77
C LEU A 37 23.46 4.26 0.46
N GLY A 38 22.29 3.93 0.96
CA GLY A 38 21.06 4.68 0.79
C GLY A 38 20.50 5.23 2.10
N VAL A 39 19.65 6.25 1.99
CA VAL A 39 18.81 6.76 3.07
C VAL A 39 17.40 6.92 2.50
N SER A 40 16.39 6.51 3.24
CA SER A 40 14.99 6.57 2.82
C SER A 40 14.60 7.95 2.29
N SER A 41 13.90 7.96 1.15
CA SER A 41 13.37 9.21 0.55
C SER A 41 12.24 9.83 1.37
N ARG A 42 11.66 9.10 2.32
CA ARG A 42 10.61 9.59 3.23
C ARG A 42 11.14 10.59 4.27
N ILE A 43 12.44 10.62 4.50
CA ILE A 43 13.07 11.59 5.39
C ILE A 43 13.30 12.86 4.59
N GLU A 44 12.48 13.88 4.80
CA GLU A 44 12.55 15.15 4.06
C GLU A 44 13.63 16.08 4.62
N ASP A 45 13.89 16.01 5.92
CA ASP A 45 14.91 16.83 6.59
C ASP A 45 16.33 16.49 6.07
N ALA A 46 16.95 17.47 5.44
CA ALA A 46 18.28 17.34 4.84
C ALA A 46 19.38 17.12 5.89
N ALA A 47 19.26 17.72 7.08
CA ALA A 47 20.23 17.56 8.16
C ALA A 47 20.17 16.14 8.72
N LEU A 48 18.95 15.65 8.99
CA LEU A 48 18.72 14.30 9.45
C LEU A 48 19.16 13.24 8.43
N ARG A 49 18.90 13.46 7.14
CA ARG A 49 19.40 12.59 6.06
C ARG A 49 20.92 12.53 6.03
N ARG A 50 21.61 13.65 6.31
CA ARG A 50 23.07 13.70 6.35
C ARG A 50 23.59 12.90 7.54
N THR A 51 23.04 13.11 8.73
CA THR A 51 23.42 12.36 9.94
C THR A 51 23.24 10.85 9.73
N LEU A 52 22.08 10.42 9.24
CA LEU A 52 21.82 9.00 8.96
C LEU A 52 22.75 8.43 7.88
N ARG A 53 23.16 9.23 6.90
CA ARG A 53 24.13 8.78 5.90
C ARG A 53 25.53 8.61 6.52
N GLU A 54 25.94 9.47 7.45
CA GLU A 54 27.20 9.35 8.18
C GLU A 54 27.17 8.12 9.11
N THR A 55 26.10 7.92 9.86
CA THR A 55 25.85 6.72 10.67
C THR A 55 25.88 5.46 9.81
N GLY A 56 25.15 5.46 8.69
CA GLY A 56 25.15 4.33 7.76
C GLY A 56 26.55 4.04 7.19
N ARG A 57 27.36 5.07 6.90
CA ARG A 57 28.74 4.88 6.45
C ARG A 57 29.61 4.21 7.51
N ALA A 58 29.41 4.56 8.78
CA ALA A 58 30.14 3.94 9.90
C ALA A 58 29.72 2.48 10.15
N LEU A 59 28.46 2.15 9.91
CA LEU A 59 27.91 0.80 10.13
C LEU A 59 28.10 -0.14 8.94
N LYS A 60 28.24 0.40 7.73
CA LYS A 60 28.21 -0.37 6.49
C LYS A 60 29.31 -1.46 6.47
N PRO A 61 28.94 -2.75 6.32
CA PRO A 61 29.91 -3.82 6.22
C PRO A 61 30.72 -3.72 4.93
N HIS A 62 31.96 -4.20 4.98
CA HIS A 62 32.83 -4.23 3.80
C HIS A 62 32.22 -5.09 2.69
N GLY A 63 32.14 -4.55 1.47
CA GLY A 63 31.62 -5.26 0.31
C GLY A 63 30.10 -5.48 0.27
N MET A 64 29.37 -4.92 1.24
CA MET A 64 27.90 -4.96 1.28
C MET A 64 27.33 -3.55 1.37
N GLY A 65 26.09 -3.36 0.95
CA GLY A 65 25.37 -2.11 1.04
C GLY A 65 24.36 -2.11 2.17
N ILE A 66 23.95 -0.90 2.59
CA ILE A 66 22.84 -0.71 3.50
C ILE A 66 21.96 0.47 3.07
N VAL A 67 20.68 0.40 3.42
CA VAL A 67 19.75 1.53 3.29
C VAL A 67 19.16 1.84 4.66
N MET A 68 19.40 3.06 5.16
CA MET A 68 18.80 3.54 6.39
C MET A 68 17.31 3.86 6.15
N ARG A 69 16.42 3.26 6.95
CA ARG A 69 14.96 3.47 6.86
C ARG A 69 14.54 4.68 7.70
N ALA A 70 13.28 5.11 7.53
CA ALA A 70 12.76 6.23 8.31
C ALA A 70 12.75 5.93 9.82
N ALA A 71 12.46 4.71 10.24
CA ALA A 71 12.49 4.31 11.64
C ALA A 71 13.89 4.42 12.29
N ALA A 72 14.96 4.49 11.50
CA ALA A 72 16.31 4.71 12.03
C ALA A 72 16.52 6.08 12.68
N THR A 73 15.58 7.02 12.50
CA THR A 73 15.62 8.34 13.16
C THR A 73 15.46 8.24 14.68
N ASP A 74 14.74 7.23 15.14
CA ASP A 74 14.39 7.02 16.53
C ASP A 74 15.26 5.93 17.21
N ALA A 75 16.20 5.35 16.45
CA ALA A 75 17.06 4.27 16.91
C ALA A 75 18.42 4.79 17.39
N ASP A 76 18.92 4.24 18.48
CA ASP A 76 20.27 4.46 18.92
C ASP A 76 21.28 3.56 18.15
N MET A 77 22.57 3.80 18.38
CA MET A 77 23.63 3.08 17.66
C MET A 77 23.67 1.58 18.02
N ASP A 78 23.29 1.21 19.24
CA ASP A 78 23.32 -0.19 19.69
C ASP A 78 22.17 -0.97 19.07
N MET A 79 20.99 -0.37 18.93
CA MET A 79 19.85 -0.94 18.21
C MET A 79 20.19 -1.18 16.73
N LEU A 80 20.83 -0.20 16.09
CA LEU A 80 21.23 -0.32 14.68
C LEU A 80 22.27 -1.42 14.46
N LYS A 81 23.26 -1.55 15.37
CA LYS A 81 24.27 -2.63 15.34
C LYS A 81 23.63 -4.00 15.55
N ALA A 82 22.78 -4.13 16.56
CA ALA A 82 22.11 -5.39 16.86
C ALA A 82 21.28 -5.89 15.68
N GLU A 83 20.54 -4.99 15.02
CA GLU A 83 19.79 -5.35 13.82
C GLU A 83 20.69 -5.74 12.66
N LEU A 84 21.78 -4.97 12.43
CA LEU A 84 22.74 -5.30 11.39
C LEU A 84 23.35 -6.68 11.60
N ASP A 85 23.76 -7.00 12.82
CA ASP A 85 24.33 -8.32 13.18
C ASP A 85 23.31 -9.46 12.92
N ALA A 86 22.05 -9.25 13.28
CA ALA A 86 20.98 -10.20 13.01
C ALA A 86 20.78 -10.43 11.49
N LEU A 87 20.80 -9.37 10.69
CA LEU A 87 20.68 -9.48 9.23
C LEU A 87 21.91 -10.14 8.61
N MET A 88 23.11 -9.88 9.13
CA MET A 88 24.35 -10.53 8.70
C MET A 88 24.33 -12.04 9.01
N GLN A 89 23.87 -12.44 10.19
CA GLN A 89 23.70 -13.85 10.55
C GLN A 89 22.69 -14.54 9.63
N ARG A 90 21.57 -13.87 9.34
CA ARG A 90 20.57 -14.39 8.38
C ARG A 90 21.18 -14.61 7.00
N TRP A 91 21.97 -13.65 6.51
CA TRP A 91 22.66 -13.80 5.24
C TRP A 91 23.62 -14.99 5.22
N GLN A 92 24.43 -15.15 6.26
CA GLN A 92 25.34 -16.29 6.41
C GLN A 92 24.59 -17.63 6.43
N SER A 93 23.45 -17.68 7.11
CA SER A 93 22.59 -18.88 7.13
C SER A 93 22.07 -19.22 5.74
N LEU A 94 21.65 -18.23 4.96
CA LEU A 94 21.20 -18.42 3.56
C LEU A 94 22.32 -18.93 2.66
N GLN A 95 23.54 -18.41 2.82
CA GLN A 95 24.71 -18.88 2.06
C GLN A 95 25.06 -20.32 2.45
N SER A 96 25.06 -20.65 3.73
CA SER A 96 25.30 -22.00 4.23
C SER A 96 24.23 -22.95 3.73
N ALA A 97 22.95 -22.55 3.80
CA ALA A 97 21.86 -23.32 3.24
C ALA A 97 22.03 -23.56 1.74
N GLN A 98 22.46 -22.56 0.95
CA GLN A 98 22.72 -22.72 -0.47
C GLN A 98 23.77 -23.79 -0.77
N ALA A 99 24.81 -23.88 0.06
CA ALA A 99 25.90 -24.83 -0.15
C ALA A 99 25.46 -26.30 0.03
N HIS A 100 24.40 -26.55 0.79
CA HIS A 100 23.94 -27.89 1.15
C HIS A 100 22.56 -28.17 0.51
N GLY A 101 22.52 -29.07 -0.45
CA GLY A 101 21.28 -29.60 -1.05
C GLY A 101 21.08 -29.28 -2.52
N SER A 102 20.06 -29.93 -3.11
CA SER A 102 19.76 -29.81 -4.53
C SER A 102 18.96 -28.53 -4.86
N ALA A 103 19.18 -27.97 -6.02
CA ALA A 103 18.43 -26.83 -6.56
C ALA A 103 17.40 -27.30 -7.60
N PRO A 104 16.28 -26.58 -7.81
CA PRO A 104 15.83 -25.39 -7.10
C PRO A 104 15.12 -25.72 -5.79
N ARG A 105 15.27 -24.87 -4.77
CA ARG A 105 14.54 -25.01 -3.50
C ARG A 105 14.34 -23.66 -2.82
N LEU A 106 13.34 -23.61 -1.95
CA LEU A 106 13.12 -22.47 -1.07
C LEU A 106 14.21 -22.44 0.00
N LEU A 107 14.90 -21.32 0.16
CA LEU A 107 15.90 -21.09 1.20
C LEU A 107 15.32 -20.31 2.37
N TRP A 108 14.41 -19.44 2.11
CA TRP A 108 13.72 -18.61 3.08
C TRP A 108 12.40 -18.10 2.50
N ASP A 109 11.33 -18.25 3.24
CA ASP A 109 9.98 -17.84 2.82
C ASP A 109 9.70 -16.36 3.09
N GLY A 110 10.67 -15.63 3.63
CA GLY A 110 10.48 -14.25 4.08
C GLY A 110 10.08 -14.20 5.56
N GLU A 111 9.82 -13.00 6.03
CA GLU A 111 9.13 -12.83 7.31
C GLU A 111 7.63 -13.10 7.10
N ASP A 112 7.01 -13.73 8.10
CA ASP A 112 5.56 -13.85 8.10
C ASP A 112 4.91 -12.46 8.19
N MET A 113 3.69 -12.37 7.68
CA MET A 113 2.98 -11.08 7.56
C MET A 113 2.73 -10.44 8.94
N LEU A 114 2.54 -11.24 9.98
CA LEU A 114 2.34 -10.74 11.35
C LEU A 114 3.61 -10.08 11.87
N THR A 115 4.75 -10.75 11.78
CA THR A 115 6.06 -10.19 12.16
C THR A 115 6.37 -8.91 11.38
N GLN A 116 6.08 -8.89 10.08
CA GLN A 116 6.26 -7.67 9.27
C GLN A 116 5.37 -6.53 9.75
N LEU A 117 4.08 -6.79 9.98
CA LEU A 117 3.13 -5.78 10.46
C LEU A 117 3.53 -5.23 11.83
N LEU A 118 3.91 -6.12 12.76
CA LEU A 118 4.36 -5.73 14.09
C LEU A 118 5.64 -4.90 14.06
N ARG A 119 6.56 -5.20 13.16
CA ARG A 119 7.75 -4.40 12.94
C ARG A 119 7.42 -3.01 12.39
N GLU A 120 6.46 -2.90 11.46
CA GLU A 120 6.09 -1.63 10.83
C GLU A 120 5.27 -0.73 11.76
N GLU A 121 4.42 -1.32 12.60
CA GLU A 121 3.46 -0.60 13.45
C GLU A 121 3.76 -0.70 14.95
N GLY A 122 4.70 -1.55 15.37
CA GLY A 122 4.92 -1.91 16.78
C GLY A 122 5.08 -0.74 17.74
N GLY A 123 5.72 0.35 17.31
CA GLY A 123 5.85 1.59 18.09
C GLY A 123 4.57 2.42 18.20
N ARG A 124 3.48 2.05 17.48
CA ARG A 124 2.19 2.75 17.45
C ARG A 124 1.06 1.93 18.05
N LEU A 125 1.35 0.69 18.47
CA LEU A 125 0.34 -0.23 18.98
C LEU A 125 0.16 -0.03 20.50
N ASP A 126 -1.05 0.34 20.92
CA ASP A 126 -1.43 0.41 22.34
C ASP A 126 -1.74 -0.97 22.91
N ASN A 127 -2.34 -1.85 22.12
CA ASN A 127 -2.66 -3.23 22.50
C ASN A 127 -2.93 -4.10 21.26
N VAL A 128 -2.80 -5.41 21.43
CA VAL A 128 -3.20 -6.42 20.43
C VAL A 128 -4.35 -7.24 20.98
N ILE A 129 -5.36 -7.47 20.16
CA ILE A 129 -6.48 -8.36 20.49
C ILE A 129 -6.47 -9.49 19.47
N THR A 130 -6.35 -10.73 19.97
CA THR A 130 -6.21 -11.92 19.14
C THR A 130 -6.96 -13.11 19.73
N ASN A 131 -7.35 -14.05 18.89
CA ASN A 131 -7.83 -15.37 19.29
C ASN A 131 -6.72 -16.44 19.23
N ALA A 132 -5.53 -16.07 18.76
CA ALA A 132 -4.37 -16.96 18.60
C ALA A 132 -3.11 -16.30 19.20
N PRO A 133 -3.04 -16.13 20.53
CA PRO A 133 -1.91 -15.48 21.19
C PRO A 133 -0.59 -16.23 21.00
N GLU A 134 -0.64 -17.52 20.72
CA GLU A 134 0.51 -18.38 20.43
C GLU A 134 1.25 -18.03 19.13
N LEU A 135 0.63 -17.29 18.24
CA LEU A 135 1.27 -16.80 17.01
C LEU A 135 2.11 -15.54 17.23
N LEU A 136 1.97 -14.91 18.39
CA LEU A 136 2.73 -13.71 18.71
C LEU A 136 4.12 -14.07 19.26
N PRO A 137 5.15 -13.24 18.99
CA PRO A 137 6.45 -13.36 19.64
C PRO A 137 6.31 -13.34 21.16
N GLN A 138 7.15 -14.11 21.87
CA GLN A 138 7.08 -14.19 23.35
C GLN A 138 7.34 -12.86 24.03
N ASP A 139 8.21 -12.03 23.46
CA ASP A 139 8.58 -10.70 23.98
C ASP A 139 7.83 -9.58 23.26
N PHE A 140 6.51 -9.73 23.11
CA PHE A 140 5.70 -8.76 22.39
C PHE A 140 5.61 -7.42 23.16
N PRO A 141 5.89 -6.25 22.53
CA PRO A 141 6.14 -5.00 23.25
C PRO A 141 4.89 -4.31 23.80
N CYS A 142 3.70 -4.82 23.54
CA CYS A 142 2.46 -4.21 24.04
C CYS A 142 1.50 -5.25 24.64
N PRO A 143 0.50 -4.80 25.46
CA PRO A 143 -0.48 -5.70 26.07
C PRO A 143 -1.25 -6.54 25.07
N VAL A 144 -1.33 -7.84 25.31
CA VAL A 144 -2.10 -8.79 24.51
C VAL A 144 -3.38 -9.17 25.24
N ARG A 145 -4.51 -9.06 24.57
CA ARG A 145 -5.82 -9.51 25.05
C ARG A 145 -6.34 -10.63 24.18
N THR A 146 -6.75 -11.71 24.81
CA THR A 146 -7.38 -12.82 24.08
C THR A 146 -8.90 -12.59 24.03
N ALA A 147 -9.49 -12.77 22.85
CA ALA A 147 -10.93 -12.69 22.67
C ALA A 147 -11.36 -13.62 21.54
N GLU A 148 -12.44 -14.38 21.74
CA GLU A 148 -12.89 -15.40 20.77
C GLU A 148 -13.36 -14.79 19.43
N HIS A 149 -14.12 -13.67 19.41
CA HIS A 149 -14.64 -13.06 18.17
C HIS A 149 -14.86 -11.54 18.22
N PRO A 150 -14.00 -10.70 18.80
CA PRO A 150 -14.48 -9.37 19.23
C PRO A 150 -14.66 -8.32 18.14
N PHE A 151 -13.98 -8.44 16.99
CA PHE A 151 -13.96 -7.33 16.00
C PHE A 151 -14.23 -7.75 14.57
N MET A 152 -14.25 -9.04 14.29
CA MET A 152 -14.32 -9.52 12.91
C MET A 152 -15.55 -8.95 12.18
N HIS A 153 -16.74 -8.99 12.79
CA HIS A 153 -17.94 -8.45 12.16
C HIS A 153 -17.87 -6.96 11.81
N ALA A 154 -17.31 -6.13 12.70
CA ALA A 154 -17.18 -4.69 12.44
C ALA A 154 -16.11 -4.39 11.37
N VAL A 155 -15.01 -5.14 11.37
CA VAL A 155 -13.94 -5.02 10.39
C VAL A 155 -14.42 -5.54 9.03
N ASP A 156 -15.02 -6.73 9.00
CA ASP A 156 -15.54 -7.36 7.79
C ASP A 156 -16.58 -6.47 7.13
N HIS A 157 -17.51 -5.91 7.89
CA HIS A 157 -18.53 -5.01 7.36
C HIS A 157 -17.94 -3.73 6.78
N LYS A 158 -16.91 -3.14 7.43
CA LYS A 158 -16.21 -1.98 6.90
C LYS A 158 -15.43 -2.31 5.63
N LEU A 159 -14.78 -3.47 5.61
CA LEU A 159 -14.04 -3.96 4.46
C LEU A 159 -14.98 -4.21 3.27
N GLU A 160 -16.07 -4.91 3.51
CA GLU A 160 -17.12 -5.19 2.51
C GLU A 160 -17.68 -3.89 1.91
N LYS A 161 -18.03 -2.91 2.76
CA LYS A 161 -18.47 -1.59 2.29
C LYS A 161 -17.42 -0.89 1.43
N SER A 162 -16.16 -0.98 1.83
CA SER A 162 -15.04 -0.35 1.09
C SER A 162 -14.77 -1.04 -0.26
N ARG A 163 -15.16 -2.31 -0.43
CA ARG A 163 -14.99 -3.08 -1.68
C ARG A 163 -16.12 -2.83 -2.69
N ARG A 164 -17.20 -2.20 -2.28
CA ARG A 164 -18.33 -1.91 -3.18
C ARG A 164 -17.90 -0.92 -4.27
N ARG A 165 -18.49 -1.06 -5.45
CA ARG A 165 -18.31 -0.10 -6.54
C ARG A 165 -18.67 1.32 -6.10
N THR A 166 -19.72 1.45 -5.26
CA THR A 166 -20.17 2.74 -4.71
C THR A 166 -19.90 2.79 -3.21
N VAL A 167 -19.13 3.80 -2.79
CA VAL A 167 -18.77 4.07 -1.40
C VAL A 167 -19.43 5.37 -0.94
N LEU A 168 -20.21 5.32 0.14
CA LEU A 168 -20.88 6.50 0.71
C LEU A 168 -19.94 7.27 1.63
N LEU A 169 -19.89 8.58 1.48
CA LEU A 169 -19.19 9.52 2.35
C LEU A 169 -20.08 9.95 3.53
N LYS A 170 -19.46 10.51 4.57
CA LYS A 170 -20.19 11.01 5.75
C LYS A 170 -21.09 12.19 5.42
N SER A 171 -20.72 12.99 4.43
CA SER A 171 -21.54 14.10 3.89
C SER A 171 -22.82 13.64 3.19
N GLY A 172 -22.96 12.34 2.90
CA GLY A 172 -24.02 11.79 2.08
C GLY A 172 -23.66 11.71 0.59
N ALA A 173 -22.56 12.32 0.18
CA ALA A 173 -21.99 12.17 -1.17
C ALA A 173 -21.51 10.72 -1.40
N SER A 174 -21.21 10.36 -2.63
CA SER A 174 -20.72 9.01 -2.96
C SER A 174 -19.55 9.03 -3.93
N LEU A 175 -18.71 8.02 -3.80
CA LEU A 175 -17.64 7.70 -4.74
C LEU A 175 -18.09 6.51 -5.58
N VAL A 176 -17.95 6.58 -6.88
CA VAL A 176 -18.10 5.43 -7.78
C VAL A 176 -16.73 5.06 -8.32
N ILE A 177 -16.31 3.83 -8.08
CA ILE A 177 -14.96 3.35 -8.42
C ILE A 177 -15.07 2.32 -9.52
N ASP A 178 -14.58 2.66 -10.70
CA ASP A 178 -14.55 1.78 -11.87
C ASP A 178 -13.10 1.41 -12.20
N ARG A 179 -12.83 0.11 -12.22
CA ARG A 179 -11.53 -0.43 -12.58
C ARG A 179 -11.54 -0.88 -14.02
N CYS A 180 -10.78 -0.18 -14.82
CA CYS A 180 -10.56 -0.54 -16.20
C CYS A 180 -9.23 -1.33 -16.33
N GLU A 181 -8.99 -1.93 -17.48
CA GLU A 181 -7.75 -2.67 -17.75
C GLU A 181 -6.49 -1.80 -17.59
N ALA A 182 -6.54 -0.55 -18.03
CA ALA A 182 -5.41 0.37 -18.05
C ALA A 182 -5.32 1.28 -16.81
N MET A 183 -6.46 1.64 -16.21
CA MET A 183 -6.54 2.66 -15.17
C MET A 183 -7.74 2.44 -14.26
N THR A 184 -7.78 3.15 -13.14
CA THR A 184 -8.98 3.25 -12.29
C THR A 184 -9.57 4.63 -12.46
N VAL A 185 -10.89 4.71 -12.63
CA VAL A 185 -11.64 5.96 -12.68
C VAL A 185 -12.49 6.06 -11.43
N ILE A 186 -12.51 7.23 -10.82
CA ILE A 186 -13.31 7.50 -9.61
C ILE A 186 -14.14 8.75 -9.87
N ASP A 187 -15.45 8.63 -9.70
CA ASP A 187 -16.40 9.72 -9.85
C ASP A 187 -16.94 10.13 -8.46
N VAL A 188 -16.95 11.43 -8.19
CA VAL A 188 -17.41 12.03 -6.93
C VAL A 188 -18.78 12.64 -7.12
N ASN A 189 -19.81 11.97 -6.62
CA ASN A 189 -21.19 12.41 -6.75
C ASN A 189 -21.69 13.14 -5.51
N SER A 190 -22.23 14.36 -5.70
CA SER A 190 -22.88 15.14 -4.65
C SER A 190 -24.25 14.54 -4.32
N ALA A 191 -24.61 14.46 -3.05
CA ALA A 191 -25.96 14.11 -2.62
C ALA A 191 -26.98 15.28 -2.75
N MET A 192 -26.53 16.46 -3.15
CA MET A 192 -27.37 17.67 -3.16
C MET A 192 -28.06 17.89 -4.50
N ALA A 193 -29.33 18.30 -4.44
CA ALA A 193 -30.05 18.75 -5.61
C ALA A 193 -29.39 20.00 -6.22
N PRO A 194 -29.31 20.12 -7.56
CA PRO A 194 -28.73 21.30 -8.19
C PRO A 194 -29.60 22.53 -7.91
N GLY A 195 -28.97 23.65 -7.50
CA GLY A 195 -29.61 24.96 -7.45
C GLY A 195 -29.66 25.70 -6.10
N GLY A 196 -29.01 25.21 -5.02
CA GLY A 196 -29.02 25.89 -3.70
C GLY A 196 -27.93 26.96 -3.54
N LYS A 197 -28.21 28.02 -2.76
CA LYS A 197 -27.18 29.00 -2.36
C LYS A 197 -26.14 28.32 -1.46
N GLY A 198 -24.85 28.40 -1.79
CA GLY A 198 -23.75 27.76 -1.04
C GLY A 198 -23.19 26.50 -1.71
N ILE A 199 -23.53 26.24 -2.95
CA ILE A 199 -23.08 25.06 -3.72
C ILE A 199 -21.55 24.97 -3.77
N SER A 200 -20.85 26.08 -4.01
CA SER A 200 -19.40 26.08 -4.15
C SER A 200 -18.66 25.67 -2.86
N GLN A 201 -19.06 26.22 -1.70
CA GLN A 201 -18.48 25.80 -0.40
C GLN A 201 -18.81 24.36 -0.06
N THR A 202 -19.97 23.88 -0.48
CA THR A 202 -20.37 22.49 -0.27
C THR A 202 -19.59 21.55 -1.19
N ALA A 203 -19.38 21.93 -2.46
CA ALA A 203 -18.57 21.18 -3.42
C ALA A 203 -17.12 21.04 -2.91
N GLU A 204 -16.49 22.12 -2.47
CA GLU A 204 -15.16 22.09 -1.92
C GLU A 204 -15.07 21.15 -0.71
N ARG A 205 -15.98 21.27 0.26
CA ARG A 205 -16.01 20.41 1.44
C ARG A 205 -16.16 18.93 1.08
N VAL A 206 -17.04 18.61 0.15
CA VAL A 206 -17.26 17.23 -0.32
C VAL A 206 -16.00 16.70 -1.02
N ASN A 207 -15.37 17.52 -1.88
CA ASN A 207 -14.15 17.13 -2.57
C ASN A 207 -12.98 16.87 -1.60
N LEU A 208 -12.83 17.67 -0.56
CA LEU A 208 -11.81 17.45 0.47
C LEU A 208 -12.06 16.16 1.27
N GLU A 209 -13.32 15.89 1.63
CA GLU A 209 -13.70 14.61 2.26
C GLU A 209 -13.45 13.43 1.31
N ALA A 210 -13.81 13.57 0.04
CA ALA A 210 -13.59 12.57 -1.00
C ALA A 210 -12.10 12.28 -1.17
N ALA A 211 -11.24 13.31 -1.22
CA ALA A 211 -9.79 13.13 -1.34
C ALA A 211 -9.21 12.29 -0.19
N ALA A 212 -9.62 12.55 1.04
CA ALA A 212 -9.20 11.76 2.20
C ALA A 212 -9.63 10.29 2.10
N GLU A 213 -10.88 10.05 1.71
CA GLU A 213 -11.42 8.70 1.57
C GLU A 213 -10.82 7.96 0.38
N ILE A 214 -10.62 8.63 -0.76
CA ILE A 214 -9.95 8.05 -1.93
C ILE A 214 -8.54 7.60 -1.57
N ALA A 215 -7.74 8.45 -0.95
CA ALA A 215 -6.39 8.08 -0.52
C ALA A 215 -6.40 6.85 0.42
N ARG A 216 -7.37 6.77 1.33
CA ARG A 216 -7.58 5.61 2.20
C ARG A 216 -7.94 4.35 1.39
N LEU A 217 -8.85 4.46 0.43
CA LEU A 217 -9.31 3.35 -0.41
C LEU A 217 -8.21 2.85 -1.35
N LEU A 218 -7.42 3.74 -1.95
CA LEU A 218 -6.28 3.35 -2.78
C LEU A 218 -5.31 2.45 -2.00
N ARG A 219 -5.04 2.80 -0.73
CA ARG A 219 -4.18 2.03 0.15
C ARG A 219 -4.83 0.72 0.59
N LEU A 220 -6.07 0.77 1.09
CA LEU A 220 -6.80 -0.39 1.60
C LEU A 220 -7.03 -1.45 0.53
N LEU A 221 -7.47 -1.02 -0.66
CA LEU A 221 -7.80 -1.92 -1.75
C LEU A 221 -6.60 -2.29 -2.62
N GLY A 222 -5.41 -1.75 -2.33
CA GLY A 222 -4.21 -2.00 -3.11
C GLY A 222 -4.27 -1.46 -4.54
N ILE A 223 -5.11 -0.45 -4.80
CA ILE A 223 -5.26 0.12 -6.14
C ILE A 223 -3.94 0.80 -6.54
N GLY A 224 -3.42 0.42 -7.71
CA GLY A 224 -2.19 0.98 -8.25
C GLY A 224 -2.26 1.14 -9.77
N GLY A 225 -1.34 1.92 -10.32
CA GLY A 225 -1.35 2.34 -11.72
C GLY A 225 -1.82 3.78 -11.85
N MET A 226 -2.39 4.11 -12.99
CA MET A 226 -3.01 5.42 -13.23
C MET A 226 -4.39 5.46 -12.57
N VAL A 227 -4.70 6.58 -11.93
CA VAL A 227 -6.02 6.84 -11.33
C VAL A 227 -6.47 8.22 -11.78
N LEU A 228 -7.67 8.29 -12.32
CA LEU A 228 -8.34 9.51 -12.74
C LEU A 228 -9.52 9.74 -11.79
N ILE A 229 -9.63 10.96 -11.27
CA ILE A 229 -10.68 11.31 -10.32
C ILE A 229 -11.45 12.51 -10.87
N ASP A 230 -12.73 12.29 -11.08
CA ASP A 230 -13.68 13.34 -11.46
C ASP A 230 -14.29 13.93 -10.19
N PHE A 231 -13.78 15.09 -9.78
CA PHE A 231 -14.26 15.82 -8.62
C PHE A 231 -15.41 16.74 -9.01
N ILE A 232 -16.24 17.11 -8.03
CA ILE A 232 -17.27 18.13 -8.22
C ILE A 232 -16.58 19.44 -8.65
N ASP A 233 -17.12 20.12 -9.64
CA ASP A 233 -16.58 21.37 -10.16
C ASP A 233 -16.25 22.39 -9.07
N LEU A 234 -15.09 23.00 -9.19
CA LEU A 234 -14.61 24.06 -8.31
C LEU A 234 -14.45 25.37 -9.09
N ASP A 235 -15.05 26.42 -8.55
CA ASP A 235 -15.14 27.73 -9.22
C ASP A 235 -13.85 28.56 -9.15
N SER A 236 -12.87 28.19 -8.28
CA SER A 236 -11.66 28.98 -8.07
C SER A 236 -10.39 28.14 -8.13
N ASP A 237 -9.31 28.76 -8.62
CA ASP A 237 -7.99 28.16 -8.68
C ASP A 237 -7.40 27.89 -7.29
N GLU A 238 -7.79 28.71 -6.29
CA GLU A 238 -7.39 28.52 -4.89
C GLU A 238 -8.01 27.24 -4.32
N ALA A 239 -9.28 26.95 -4.64
CA ALA A 239 -9.94 25.71 -4.21
C ALA A 239 -9.32 24.47 -4.88
N ARG A 240 -8.96 24.58 -6.16
CA ARG A 240 -8.22 23.53 -6.90
C ARG A 240 -6.86 23.26 -6.27
N SER A 241 -6.10 24.32 -5.98
CA SER A 241 -4.79 24.22 -5.33
C SER A 241 -4.89 23.55 -3.95
N ARG A 242 -5.88 23.94 -3.14
CA ARG A 242 -6.13 23.31 -1.84
C ARG A 242 -6.46 21.82 -1.97
N LEU A 243 -7.28 21.46 -2.95
CA LEU A 243 -7.63 20.05 -3.20
C LEU A 243 -6.40 19.22 -3.57
N LEU A 244 -5.52 19.75 -4.43
CA LEU A 244 -4.25 19.11 -4.79
C LEU A 244 -3.36 18.90 -3.55
N ASP A 245 -3.24 19.92 -2.70
CA ASP A 245 -2.39 19.86 -1.50
C ASP A 245 -2.93 18.87 -0.48
N VAL A 246 -4.25 18.84 -0.26
CA VAL A 246 -4.90 17.88 0.63
C VAL A 246 -4.74 16.45 0.11
N MET A 247 -4.91 16.21 -1.19
CA MET A 247 -4.66 14.89 -1.77
C MET A 247 -3.21 14.45 -1.58
N ARG A 248 -2.25 15.33 -1.86
CA ARG A 248 -0.81 15.07 -1.64
C ARG A 248 -0.53 14.71 -0.19
N GLU A 249 -1.11 15.46 0.76
CA GLU A 249 -0.92 15.21 2.19
C GLU A 249 -1.44 13.82 2.61
N HIS A 250 -2.65 13.44 2.18
CA HIS A 250 -3.19 12.12 2.48
C HIS A 250 -2.39 10.98 1.84
N LEU A 251 -1.85 11.18 0.64
CA LEU A 251 -1.00 10.19 -0.03
C LEU A 251 0.40 10.06 0.57
N ARG A 252 0.90 11.06 1.31
CA ARG A 252 2.18 10.93 2.07
C ARG A 252 2.14 9.83 3.12
N GLN A 253 0.94 9.55 3.66
CA GLN A 253 0.75 8.46 4.64
C GLN A 253 0.78 7.07 4.00
N ASP A 254 0.75 6.98 2.66
CA ASP A 254 0.79 5.71 1.95
C ASP A 254 2.21 5.13 1.96
N PRO A 255 2.42 3.87 2.41
CA PRO A 255 3.71 3.21 2.33
C PRO A 255 4.18 3.02 0.88
N VAL A 256 3.27 3.03 -0.08
CA VAL A 256 3.56 2.88 -1.51
C VAL A 256 3.66 4.25 -2.16
N LYS A 257 4.71 4.49 -2.94
CA LYS A 257 4.88 5.76 -3.65
C LYS A 257 3.67 6.05 -4.53
N ALA A 258 3.01 7.18 -4.25
CA ALA A 258 1.96 7.78 -5.05
C ALA A 258 2.35 9.22 -5.41
N GLU A 259 1.89 9.71 -6.54
CA GLU A 259 2.23 11.04 -7.05
C GLU A 259 0.99 11.64 -7.70
N VAL A 260 0.59 12.80 -7.21
CA VAL A 260 -0.47 13.63 -7.83
C VAL A 260 0.19 14.46 -8.91
N ILE A 261 -0.27 14.31 -10.13
CA ILE A 261 0.26 15.05 -11.27
C ILE A 261 -0.34 16.45 -11.29
N ASP A 262 -1.62 16.56 -11.65
CA ASP A 262 -2.33 17.83 -11.74
C ASP A 262 -3.85 17.62 -11.84
N ILE A 263 -4.60 18.71 -11.97
CA ILE A 263 -5.99 18.71 -12.39
C ILE A 263 -6.06 19.27 -13.83
N THR A 264 -6.60 18.46 -14.73
CA THR A 264 -6.72 18.83 -16.15
C THR A 264 -7.69 19.99 -16.34
N PRO A 265 -7.68 20.66 -17.53
CA PRO A 265 -8.69 21.66 -17.87
C PRO A 265 -10.14 21.15 -17.85
N LEU A 266 -10.34 19.82 -17.91
CA LEU A 266 -11.65 19.17 -17.78
C LEU A 266 -12.07 18.94 -16.32
N GLY A 267 -11.25 19.34 -15.32
CA GLY A 267 -11.55 19.15 -13.90
C GLY A 267 -11.08 17.81 -13.35
N ILE A 268 -10.49 16.93 -14.15
CA ILE A 268 -10.08 15.58 -13.77
C ILE A 268 -8.72 15.64 -13.08
N MET A 269 -8.63 15.16 -11.83
CA MET A 269 -7.36 14.98 -11.15
C MET A 269 -6.67 13.70 -11.64
N GLU A 270 -5.41 13.84 -12.00
CA GLU A 270 -4.54 12.74 -12.43
C GLU A 270 -3.57 12.38 -11.33
N LEU A 271 -3.51 11.10 -10.97
CA LEU A 271 -2.49 10.58 -10.06
C LEU A 271 -1.98 9.22 -10.51
N THR A 272 -0.79 8.89 -10.04
CA THR A 272 -0.20 7.57 -10.21
C THR A 272 0.17 6.98 -8.86
N ARG A 273 -0.05 5.69 -8.69
CA ARG A 273 0.40 4.93 -7.52
C ARG A 273 1.12 3.66 -7.96
N ARG A 274 2.29 3.41 -7.41
CA ARG A 274 3.05 2.20 -7.75
C ARG A 274 2.23 0.95 -7.42
N ARG A 275 2.22 -0.04 -8.32
CA ARG A 275 1.65 -1.36 -8.05
C ARG A 275 2.62 -2.13 -7.16
N ALA A 276 2.30 -2.31 -5.89
CA ALA A 276 3.17 -3.00 -4.92
C ALA A 276 2.68 -4.41 -4.57
N GLN A 277 1.37 -4.63 -4.60
CA GLN A 277 0.72 -5.90 -4.25
C GLN A 277 -0.43 -6.14 -5.24
N SER A 278 -0.92 -7.37 -5.29
CA SER A 278 -2.20 -7.63 -5.98
C SER A 278 -3.31 -6.89 -5.24
N PRO A 279 -4.16 -6.17 -5.96
CA PRO A 279 -5.30 -5.50 -5.36
C PRO A 279 -6.15 -6.48 -4.55
N LEU A 280 -6.71 -6.03 -3.45
CA LEU A 280 -7.61 -6.83 -2.61
C LEU A 280 -8.84 -7.37 -3.38
N SER A 281 -9.17 -6.72 -4.50
CA SER A 281 -10.21 -7.14 -5.44
C SER A 281 -9.77 -8.22 -6.42
N GLU A 282 -8.46 -8.50 -6.55
CA GLU A 282 -7.93 -9.64 -7.31
C GLU A 282 -7.85 -10.92 -6.46
N LEU A 283 -8.14 -10.84 -5.17
CA LEU A 283 -8.52 -12.03 -4.40
C LEU A 283 -9.75 -12.60 -5.09
N PRO A 284 -9.85 -13.92 -5.32
CA PRO A 284 -10.76 -14.52 -6.28
C PRO A 284 -12.22 -14.14 -5.97
N ASP A 285 -12.66 -13.03 -6.52
CA ASP A 285 -14.06 -12.81 -6.74
C ASP A 285 -14.41 -13.81 -7.82
N ILE A 286 -15.22 -14.78 -7.48
CA ILE A 286 -15.77 -15.72 -8.47
C ILE A 286 -16.55 -14.84 -9.44
N PRO A 287 -16.15 -14.75 -10.71
CA PRO A 287 -16.87 -13.95 -11.68
C PRO A 287 -18.36 -14.38 -11.67
N CYS A 288 -19.26 -13.42 -11.72
CA CYS A 288 -20.67 -13.75 -11.81
C CYS A 288 -20.88 -14.72 -12.99
N PRO A 289 -21.47 -15.91 -12.77
CA PRO A 289 -21.64 -16.89 -13.85
C PRO A 289 -22.57 -16.41 -14.97
N HIS A 290 -23.35 -15.36 -14.72
CA HIS A 290 -24.28 -14.82 -15.71
C HIS A 290 -23.67 -13.72 -16.59
N CYS A 291 -22.89 -12.83 -16.02
CA CYS A 291 -22.31 -11.69 -16.76
C CYS A 291 -20.77 -11.74 -16.87
N CYS A 292 -20.13 -12.78 -16.35
CA CYS A 292 -18.66 -12.94 -16.34
C CYS A 292 -17.90 -11.69 -15.85
N GLY A 293 -18.53 -10.87 -15.01
CA GLY A 293 -17.96 -9.64 -14.46
C GLY A 293 -18.29 -8.36 -15.26
N THR A 294 -19.00 -8.45 -16.37
CA THR A 294 -19.37 -7.26 -17.19
C THR A 294 -20.48 -6.41 -16.57
N GLY A 295 -21.28 -6.97 -15.66
CA GLY A 295 -22.47 -6.31 -15.08
C GLY A 295 -23.66 -6.24 -16.03
N CYS A 296 -23.51 -6.68 -17.27
CA CYS A 296 -24.57 -6.74 -18.29
C CYS A 296 -24.83 -8.19 -18.66
N LEU A 297 -26.08 -8.54 -18.90
CA LEU A 297 -26.43 -9.80 -19.53
C LEU A 297 -26.54 -9.56 -21.03
N ASP A 298 -25.95 -10.45 -21.82
CA ASP A 298 -26.20 -10.47 -23.24
C ASP A 298 -27.69 -10.81 -23.43
N THR A 299 -28.41 -9.96 -24.14
CA THR A 299 -29.78 -10.32 -24.60
C THR A 299 -29.63 -11.53 -25.52
N PRO A 300 -30.41 -12.63 -25.30
CA PRO A 300 -30.39 -13.72 -26.25
C PRO A 300 -30.74 -13.15 -27.64
N GLU A 301 -29.90 -13.45 -28.63
CA GLU A 301 -30.23 -13.15 -30.02
C GLU A 301 -31.63 -13.75 -30.27
N GLU A 302 -32.61 -12.91 -30.61
CA GLU A 302 -33.90 -13.40 -31.12
C GLU A 302 -33.58 -14.22 -32.35
N GLU A 303 -33.70 -15.55 -32.22
CA GLU A 303 -33.71 -16.42 -33.42
C GLU A 303 -34.82 -15.91 -34.34
N THR A 304 -34.41 -15.21 -35.39
CA THR A 304 -35.35 -14.89 -36.47
C THR A 304 -35.83 -16.22 -37.03
N PRO A 305 -37.10 -16.53 -36.96
CA PRO A 305 -37.60 -17.76 -37.55
C PRO A 305 -37.34 -17.67 -39.07
N ASP A 306 -36.60 -18.66 -39.56
CA ASP A 306 -36.36 -18.84 -40.99
C ASP A 306 -37.71 -18.81 -41.75
N ALA A 307 -37.79 -17.87 -42.70
CA ALA A 307 -38.94 -17.73 -43.60
C ALA A 307 -38.79 -18.68 -44.80
#